data_23ee06810f8619d1728ab04417bc23d6
#
_entry.id   23ee06810f8619d1728ab04417bc23d6
#
_cell.length_a   1.000
_cell.length_b   1.000
_cell.length_c   1.000
_cell.angle_alpha   90.00
_cell.angle_beta   90.00
_cell.angle_gamma   90.00
#
_symmetry.space_group_name_H-M   'P 1'
#
loop_
_entity.id
_entity.type
_entity.pdbx_description
1 polymer ?
#
loop_
_entity_poly.entity_id
_entity_poly.type
_entity_poly.pdbx_seq_one_letter_code
_entity_poly.pdbx_strand_id
1 'polypeptide(L)'
;TLRRSSAASDVYKRQHKRIAFFLLSKTGTNGKKLIGGFMIIAAILSMWMTNTSTTMMLLPIALSVISVILLQMNDLDDVSRINFQVSMLLGLAFAATIGGMSTLIGTPPNALFAAYMEETFQISISFLDWLILGVPLSMIMLFISWAVLTIIVYPSKVRESNKVRTCLLYTSDAADDRLS
;
A
#
# COMPACT_ATOMS: atom_id res chain seq x y z
N THR A 1 -2.64 20.55 27.08
CA THR A 1 -2.00 20.22 25.79
C THR A 1 -1.87 18.71 25.59
N LEU A 2 -1.51 17.92 26.60
CA LEU A 2 -1.33 16.45 26.52
C LEU A 2 -2.61 15.67 26.17
N ARG A 3 -3.79 16.13 26.63
CA ARG A 3 -5.08 15.47 26.37
C ARG A 3 -5.57 15.60 24.92
N ARG A 4 -5.21 16.70 24.24
CA ARG A 4 -5.51 16.91 22.81
C ARG A 4 -4.63 16.06 21.88
N SER A 5 -3.39 15.83 22.26
CA SER A 5 -2.45 14.97 21.56
C SER A 5 -2.88 13.49 21.58
N SER A 6 -3.42 13.03 22.73
CA SER A 6 -3.97 11.68 22.87
C SER A 6 -5.19 11.45 21.96
N ALA A 7 -6.15 12.38 21.95
CA ALA A 7 -7.35 12.25 21.11
C ALA A 7 -7.03 12.24 19.60
N ALA A 8 -6.09 13.08 19.14
CA ALA A 8 -5.64 13.09 17.74
C ALA A 8 -4.93 11.78 17.38
N SER A 9 -4.11 11.23 18.28
CA SER A 9 -3.45 9.94 18.11
C SER A 9 -4.48 8.79 18.04
N ASP A 10 -5.54 8.84 18.82
CA ASP A 10 -6.59 7.81 18.84
C ASP A 10 -7.47 7.86 17.59
N VAL A 11 -7.81 9.06 17.10
CA VAL A 11 -8.52 9.25 15.83
C VAL A 11 -7.67 8.75 14.66
N TYR A 12 -6.39 9.09 14.64
CA TYR A 12 -5.44 8.62 13.63
C TYR A 12 -5.33 7.09 13.61
N LYS A 13 -5.19 6.44 14.77
CA LYS A 13 -5.18 4.98 14.89
C LYS A 13 -6.48 4.31 14.44
N ARG A 14 -7.63 4.94 14.67
CA ARG A 14 -8.95 4.41 14.25
C ARG A 14 -9.15 4.51 12.73
N GLN A 15 -8.70 5.61 12.10
CA GLN A 15 -8.78 5.79 10.65
C GLN A 15 -7.96 4.73 9.89
N HIS A 16 -6.75 4.44 10.36
CA HIS A 16 -5.89 3.40 9.76
C HIS A 16 -6.51 2.01 9.85
N LYS A 17 -7.16 1.67 10.97
CA LYS A 17 -7.87 0.40 11.11
C LYS A 17 -9.03 0.28 10.10
N ARG A 18 -9.83 1.32 9.89
CA ARG A 18 -10.94 1.30 8.92
C ARG A 18 -10.45 1.07 7.49
N ILE A 19 -9.38 1.72 7.08
CA ILE A 19 -8.77 1.52 5.75
C ILE A 19 -8.24 0.08 5.61
N ALA A 20 -7.57 -0.44 6.64
CA ALA A 20 -7.09 -1.81 6.67
C ALA A 20 -8.25 -2.82 6.57
N PHE A 21 -9.36 -2.59 7.28
CA PHE A 21 -10.55 -3.45 7.21
C PHE A 21 -11.24 -3.39 5.85
N PHE A 22 -11.37 -2.21 5.26
CA PHE A 22 -11.93 -2.05 3.92
C PHE A 22 -11.09 -2.80 2.88
N LEU A 23 -9.77 -2.73 2.98
CA LEU A 23 -8.85 -3.49 2.13
C LEU A 23 -9.03 -5.00 2.30
N LEU A 24 -9.03 -5.49 3.54
CA LEU A 24 -9.19 -6.90 3.86
C LEU A 24 -10.56 -7.44 3.42
N SER A 25 -11.62 -6.66 3.55
CA SER A 25 -12.97 -7.08 3.13
C SER A 25 -13.07 -7.26 1.61
N LYS A 26 -12.31 -6.48 0.85
CA LYS A 26 -12.35 -6.51 -0.62
C LYS A 26 -11.35 -7.48 -1.25
N THR A 27 -10.18 -7.67 -0.62
CA THR A 27 -9.10 -8.54 -1.14
C THR A 27 -9.13 -9.97 -0.61
N GLY A 28 -9.93 -10.23 0.43
CA GLY A 28 -9.90 -11.51 1.14
C GLY A 28 -8.60 -11.71 1.95
N THR A 29 -8.43 -12.89 2.53
CA THR A 29 -7.28 -13.24 3.38
C THR A 29 -6.14 -13.92 2.65
N ASN A 30 -6.17 -13.94 1.32
CA ASN A 30 -5.08 -14.48 0.52
C ASN A 30 -3.90 -13.49 0.53
N GLY A 31 -2.76 -13.91 1.08
CA GLY A 31 -1.59 -13.05 1.26
C GLY A 31 -1.13 -12.35 -0.02
N LYS A 32 -1.13 -13.04 -1.17
CA LYS A 32 -0.73 -12.47 -2.46
C LYS A 32 -1.69 -11.37 -2.93
N LYS A 33 -3.01 -11.59 -2.81
CA LYS A 33 -4.04 -10.61 -3.18
C LYS A 33 -3.98 -9.38 -2.27
N LEU A 34 -3.70 -9.60 -1.00
CA LEU A 34 -3.58 -8.54 -0.01
C LEU A 34 -2.37 -7.63 -0.30
N ILE A 35 -1.20 -8.23 -0.57
CA ILE A 35 -0.01 -7.48 -0.99
C ILE A 35 -0.31 -6.68 -2.25
N GLY A 36 -0.93 -7.30 -3.27
CA GLY A 36 -1.33 -6.60 -4.50
C GLY A 36 -2.29 -5.44 -4.25
N GLY A 37 -3.28 -5.61 -3.38
CA GLY A 37 -4.21 -4.55 -2.99
C GLY A 37 -3.51 -3.36 -2.33
N PHE A 38 -2.58 -3.62 -1.41
CA PHE A 38 -1.75 -2.58 -0.80
C PHE A 38 -0.87 -1.87 -1.82
N MET A 39 -0.26 -2.61 -2.75
CA MET A 39 0.56 -2.05 -3.81
C MET A 39 -0.24 -1.12 -4.73
N ILE A 40 -1.46 -1.51 -5.13
CA ILE A 40 -2.33 -0.67 -5.96
C ILE A 40 -2.67 0.64 -5.24
N ILE A 41 -3.06 0.56 -3.97
CA ILE A 41 -3.41 1.77 -3.20
C ILE A 41 -2.18 2.66 -2.99
N ALA A 42 -1.04 2.09 -2.66
CA ALA A 42 0.20 2.85 -2.53
C ALA A 42 0.57 3.56 -3.84
N ALA A 43 0.45 2.87 -4.97
CA ALA A 43 0.72 3.47 -6.28
C ALA A 43 -0.23 4.63 -6.58
N ILE A 44 -1.54 4.46 -6.38
CA ILE A 44 -2.55 5.51 -6.63
C ILE A 44 -2.31 6.73 -5.73
N LEU A 45 -2.04 6.54 -4.46
CA LEU A 45 -1.76 7.64 -3.54
C LEU A 45 -0.46 8.37 -3.90
N SER A 46 0.57 7.62 -4.29
CA SER A 46 1.86 8.18 -4.66
C SER A 46 1.85 8.94 -5.99
N MET A 47 0.82 8.81 -6.80
CA MET A 47 0.58 9.65 -7.98
C MET A 47 0.38 11.13 -7.61
N TRP A 48 -0.15 11.40 -6.42
CA TRP A 48 -0.55 12.73 -5.95
C TRP A 48 0.26 13.24 -4.75
N MET A 49 0.96 12.32 -4.07
CA MET A 49 1.75 12.60 -2.88
C MET A 49 3.18 12.10 -3.09
N THR A 50 4.13 12.62 -2.31
CA THR A 50 5.50 12.10 -2.36
C THR A 50 5.56 10.64 -1.89
N ASN A 51 6.49 9.87 -2.44
CA ASN A 51 6.70 8.46 -2.08
C ASN A 51 6.89 8.27 -0.56
N THR A 52 7.62 9.18 0.06
CA THR A 52 7.87 9.17 1.51
C THR A 52 6.58 9.38 2.30
N SER A 53 5.76 10.37 1.94
CA SER A 53 4.48 10.63 2.61
C SER A 53 3.52 9.45 2.47
N THR A 54 3.42 8.87 1.28
CA THR A 54 2.61 7.69 1.00
C THR A 54 3.06 6.50 1.86
N THR A 55 4.36 6.24 1.90
CA THR A 55 4.92 5.12 2.66
C THR A 55 4.72 5.34 4.16
N MET A 56 4.99 6.54 4.69
CA MET A 56 4.78 6.84 6.10
C MET A 56 3.31 6.71 6.54
N MET A 57 2.38 7.07 5.66
CA MET A 57 0.95 6.95 5.95
C MET A 57 0.48 5.49 5.94
N LEU A 58 0.95 4.69 4.96
CA LEU A 58 0.49 3.31 4.80
C LEU A 58 1.27 2.31 5.66
N LEU A 59 2.48 2.62 6.12
CA LEU A 59 3.30 1.72 6.92
C LEU A 59 2.61 1.25 8.22
N PRO A 60 2.01 2.12 9.06
CA PRO A 60 1.30 1.67 10.26
C PRO A 60 0.13 0.75 9.94
N ILE A 61 -0.56 0.98 8.82
CA ILE A 61 -1.67 0.14 8.36
C ILE A 61 -1.14 -1.24 7.95
N ALA A 62 -0.07 -1.28 7.15
CA ALA A 62 0.57 -2.51 6.72
C ALA A 62 1.04 -3.35 7.91
N LEU A 63 1.70 -2.73 8.90
CA LEU A 63 2.15 -3.40 10.13
C LEU A 63 0.97 -3.94 10.95
N SER A 64 -0.12 -3.20 11.06
CA SER A 64 -1.34 -3.66 11.74
C SER A 64 -1.96 -4.88 11.06
N VAL A 65 -2.03 -4.87 9.74
CA VAL A 65 -2.53 -6.01 8.95
C VAL A 65 -1.62 -7.23 9.07
N ILE A 66 -0.32 -7.05 8.98
CA ILE A 66 0.68 -8.11 9.19
C ILE A 66 0.48 -8.74 10.56
N SER A 67 0.38 -7.94 11.61
CA SER A 67 0.20 -8.42 12.99
C SER A 67 -1.08 -9.25 13.15
N VAL A 68 -2.20 -8.78 12.60
CA VAL A 68 -3.48 -9.50 12.66
C VAL A 68 -3.40 -10.86 11.95
N ILE A 69 -2.80 -10.90 10.76
CA ILE A 69 -2.69 -12.14 9.98
C ILE A 69 -1.78 -13.14 10.70
N LEU A 70 -0.64 -12.70 11.21
CA LEU A 70 0.30 -13.57 11.90
C LEU A 70 -0.24 -14.14 13.21
N LEU A 71 -1.03 -13.36 13.95
CA LEU A 71 -1.68 -13.83 15.18
C LEU A 71 -2.77 -14.88 14.92
N GLN A 72 -3.43 -14.82 13.76
CA GLN A 72 -4.51 -15.73 13.43
C GLN A 72 -4.05 -17.02 12.72
N MET A 73 -2.83 -17.01 12.18
CA MET A 73 -2.24 -18.13 11.44
C MET A 73 -1.08 -18.76 12.22
N ASN A 74 -1.42 -19.44 13.33
CA ASN A 74 -0.42 -20.12 14.16
C ASN A 74 0.29 -21.30 13.45
N ASP A 75 -0.32 -21.83 12.39
CA ASP A 75 0.20 -22.99 11.63
C ASP A 75 1.18 -22.62 10.51
N LEU A 76 1.54 -21.33 10.36
CA LEU A 76 2.53 -20.92 9.36
C LEU A 76 3.95 -21.20 9.86
N ASP A 77 4.76 -21.77 8.98
CA ASP A 77 6.19 -21.90 9.18
C ASP A 77 6.87 -20.50 9.26
N ASP A 78 7.94 -20.40 10.02
CA ASP A 78 8.64 -19.11 10.26
C ASP A 78 9.11 -18.44 8.96
N VAL A 79 9.52 -19.23 7.97
CA VAL A 79 9.93 -18.74 6.65
C VAL A 79 8.76 -18.05 5.93
N SER A 80 7.58 -18.65 5.93
CA SER A 80 6.39 -18.05 5.30
C SER A 80 5.91 -16.80 6.02
N ARG A 81 6.08 -16.73 7.34
CA ARG A 81 5.81 -15.53 8.14
C ARG A 81 6.73 -14.37 7.74
N ILE A 82 8.02 -14.63 7.69
CA ILE A 82 9.02 -13.63 7.29
C ILE A 82 8.79 -13.21 5.83
N ASN A 83 8.58 -14.15 4.92
CA ASN A 83 8.34 -13.87 3.52
C ASN A 83 7.11 -12.97 3.32
N PHE A 84 6.03 -13.21 4.04
CA PHE A 84 4.84 -12.37 3.96
C PHE A 84 5.11 -10.94 4.46
N GLN A 85 5.79 -10.79 5.60
CA GLN A 85 6.15 -9.47 6.15
C GLN A 85 7.03 -8.69 5.18
N VAL A 86 8.09 -9.32 4.69
CA VAL A 86 9.06 -8.69 3.77
C VAL A 86 8.38 -8.32 2.46
N SER A 87 7.59 -9.22 1.86
CA SER A 87 6.85 -8.93 0.63
C SER A 87 5.88 -7.76 0.78
N MET A 88 5.20 -7.67 1.92
CA MET A 88 4.25 -6.59 2.19
C MET A 88 4.95 -5.23 2.29
N LEU A 89 6.06 -5.18 3.03
CA LEU A 89 6.80 -3.93 3.24
C LEU A 89 7.56 -3.49 1.98
N LEU A 90 8.24 -4.42 1.31
CA LEU A 90 8.91 -4.13 0.03
C LEU A 90 7.90 -3.79 -1.06
N GLY A 91 6.78 -4.51 -1.14
CA GLY A 91 5.71 -4.21 -2.07
C GLY A 91 5.17 -2.79 -1.90
N LEU A 92 4.96 -2.36 -0.65
CA LEU A 92 4.57 -0.99 -0.33
C LEU A 92 5.59 0.04 -0.83
N ALA A 93 6.88 -0.18 -0.56
CA ALA A 93 7.95 0.73 -0.95
C ALA A 93 8.10 0.83 -2.48
N PHE A 94 8.12 -0.31 -3.18
CA PHE A 94 8.19 -0.33 -4.64
C PHE A 94 6.95 0.29 -5.28
N ALA A 95 5.77 0.00 -4.77
CA ALA A 95 4.53 0.56 -5.29
C ALA A 95 4.45 2.08 -5.13
N ALA A 96 4.91 2.61 -4.00
CA ALA A 96 5.00 4.06 -3.81
C ALA A 96 5.97 4.69 -4.82
N THR A 97 7.13 4.09 -5.05
CA THR A 97 8.10 4.60 -6.02
C THR A 97 7.58 4.53 -7.47
N ILE A 98 7.01 3.39 -7.85
CA ILE A 98 6.44 3.17 -9.20
C ILE A 98 5.26 4.12 -9.45
N GLY A 99 4.37 4.27 -8.46
CA GLY A 99 3.25 5.19 -8.54
C GLY A 99 3.68 6.65 -8.70
N GLY A 100 4.71 7.07 -7.95
CA GLY A 100 5.25 8.43 -8.07
C GLY A 100 5.85 8.74 -9.43
N MET A 101 6.38 7.75 -10.15
CA MET A 101 6.89 7.95 -11.52
C MET A 101 5.78 8.12 -12.55
N SER A 102 4.55 7.69 -12.25
CA SER A 102 3.45 7.69 -13.22
C SER A 102 2.92 9.09 -13.56
N THR A 103 3.15 10.09 -12.71
CA THR A 103 2.70 11.46 -12.92
C THR A 103 3.85 12.46 -12.83
N LEU A 104 3.70 13.60 -13.48
CA LEU A 104 4.70 14.66 -13.46
C LEU A 104 4.95 15.21 -12.05
N ILE A 105 3.92 15.24 -11.20
CA ILE A 105 3.95 15.81 -9.85
C ILE A 105 4.21 14.78 -8.74
N GLY A 106 4.16 13.48 -9.05
CA GLY A 106 4.28 12.42 -8.04
C GLY A 106 5.66 12.34 -7.38
N THR A 107 6.71 12.77 -8.10
CA THR A 107 8.07 12.85 -7.53
C THR A 107 8.85 14.02 -8.13
N PRO A 108 9.68 14.74 -7.31
CA PRO A 108 10.44 15.90 -7.76
C PRO A 108 11.32 15.67 -9.00
N PRO A 109 12.02 14.54 -9.18
CA PRO A 109 12.81 14.29 -10.37
C PRO A 109 12.03 14.38 -11.68
N ASN A 110 10.74 14.04 -11.72
CA ASN A 110 9.93 14.14 -12.93
C ASN A 110 9.75 15.59 -13.38
N ALA A 111 9.43 16.48 -12.44
CA ALA A 111 9.28 17.90 -12.70
C ALA A 111 10.63 18.55 -13.11
N LEU A 112 11.73 18.16 -12.47
CA LEU A 112 13.06 18.61 -12.84
C LEU A 112 13.45 18.18 -14.25
N PHE A 113 13.13 16.94 -14.62
CA PHE A 113 13.38 16.46 -15.97
C PHE A 113 12.57 17.24 -17.02
N ALA A 114 11.28 17.52 -16.76
CA ALA A 114 10.46 18.30 -17.67
C ALA A 114 10.99 19.73 -17.84
N ALA A 115 11.37 20.38 -16.74
CA ALA A 115 12.00 21.72 -16.78
C ALA A 115 13.32 21.71 -17.56
N TYR A 116 14.16 20.71 -17.36
CA TYR A 116 15.42 20.56 -18.10
C TYR A 116 15.19 20.39 -19.62
N MET A 117 14.19 19.61 -20.01
CA MET A 117 13.82 19.41 -21.42
C MET A 117 13.33 20.71 -22.04
N GLU A 118 12.57 21.51 -21.31
CA GLU A 118 12.07 22.80 -21.79
C GLU A 118 13.22 23.82 -21.92
N GLU A 119 14.09 23.93 -20.92
CA GLU A 119 15.21 24.90 -20.94
C GLU A 119 16.26 24.56 -21.99
N THR A 120 16.63 23.28 -22.12
CA THR A 120 17.76 22.86 -22.96
C THR A 120 17.36 22.56 -24.40
N PHE A 121 16.21 21.95 -24.60
CA PHE A 121 15.77 21.46 -25.91
C PHE A 121 14.55 22.18 -26.45
N GLN A 122 13.99 23.14 -25.71
CA GLN A 122 12.76 23.86 -26.06
C GLN A 122 11.55 22.89 -26.28
N ILE A 123 11.57 21.75 -25.59
CA ILE A 123 10.51 20.74 -25.63
C ILE A 123 9.69 20.88 -24.35
N SER A 124 8.47 21.37 -24.45
CA SER A 124 7.55 21.44 -23.33
C SER A 124 6.83 20.10 -23.16
N ILE A 125 6.98 19.46 -22.01
CA ILE A 125 6.30 18.22 -21.66
C ILE A 125 5.09 18.57 -20.78
N SER A 126 3.88 18.41 -21.34
CA SER A 126 2.65 18.66 -20.57
C SER A 126 2.39 17.53 -19.56
N PHE A 127 1.53 17.83 -18.59
CA PHE A 127 1.09 16.82 -17.62
C PHE A 127 0.40 15.61 -18.30
N LEU A 128 -0.37 15.86 -19.36
CA LEU A 128 -1.06 14.80 -20.10
C LEU A 128 -0.11 13.95 -20.91
N ASP A 129 0.90 14.54 -21.54
CA ASP A 129 1.92 13.79 -22.31
C ASP A 129 2.66 12.82 -21.39
N TRP A 130 3.00 13.28 -20.16
CA TRP A 130 3.61 12.43 -19.15
C TRP A 130 2.71 11.29 -18.72
N LEU A 131 1.40 11.56 -18.48
CA LEU A 131 0.42 10.56 -18.06
C LEU A 131 0.21 9.45 -19.09
N ILE A 132 0.15 9.80 -20.36
CA ILE A 132 -0.07 8.83 -21.46
C ILE A 132 1.04 7.76 -21.48
N LEU A 133 2.27 8.14 -21.17
CA LEU A 133 3.40 7.21 -21.12
C LEU A 133 3.60 6.63 -19.71
N GLY A 134 3.53 7.46 -18.68
CA GLY A 134 3.87 7.12 -17.31
C GLY A 134 2.90 6.13 -16.67
N VAL A 135 1.59 6.28 -16.90
CA VAL A 135 0.60 5.38 -16.29
C VAL A 135 0.69 3.96 -16.85
N PRO A 136 0.69 3.71 -18.18
CA PRO A 136 0.84 2.35 -18.70
C PRO A 136 2.13 1.68 -18.26
N LEU A 137 3.25 2.41 -18.29
CA LEU A 137 4.55 1.91 -17.85
C LEU A 137 4.51 1.51 -16.38
N SER A 138 3.96 2.37 -15.52
CA SER A 138 3.82 2.11 -14.08
C SER A 138 2.91 0.92 -13.79
N MET A 139 1.84 0.73 -14.54
CA MET A 139 0.97 -0.45 -14.40
C MET A 139 1.71 -1.75 -14.71
N ILE A 140 2.48 -1.77 -15.79
CA ILE A 140 3.30 -2.94 -16.17
C ILE A 140 4.36 -3.21 -15.09
N MET A 141 5.09 -2.20 -14.65
CA MET A 141 6.12 -2.31 -13.62
C MET A 141 5.52 -2.77 -12.27
N LEU A 142 4.35 -2.26 -11.90
CA LEU A 142 3.66 -2.64 -10.67
C LEU A 142 3.26 -4.11 -10.70
N PHE A 143 2.73 -4.59 -11.82
CA PHE A 143 2.37 -5.99 -12.00
C PHE A 143 3.61 -6.91 -11.94
N ILE A 144 4.69 -6.55 -12.65
CA ILE A 144 5.95 -7.28 -12.62
C ILE A 144 6.51 -7.32 -11.19
N SER A 145 6.57 -6.19 -10.51
CA SER A 145 7.05 -6.08 -9.13
C SER A 145 6.24 -6.95 -8.18
N TRP A 146 4.90 -6.92 -8.28
CA TRP A 146 4.03 -7.79 -7.50
C TRP A 146 4.29 -9.28 -7.77
N ALA A 147 4.39 -9.68 -9.04
CA ALA A 147 4.64 -11.07 -9.43
C ALA A 147 6.01 -11.56 -8.94
N VAL A 148 7.06 -10.76 -9.13
CA VAL A 148 8.41 -11.09 -8.66
C VAL A 148 8.44 -11.25 -7.14
N LEU A 149 7.90 -10.30 -6.39
CA LEU A 149 7.90 -10.35 -4.93
C LEU A 149 7.10 -11.53 -4.38
N THR A 150 5.90 -11.78 -4.91
CA THR A 150 4.98 -12.76 -4.31
C THR A 150 5.13 -14.19 -4.86
N ILE A 151 5.77 -14.36 -6.01
CA ILE A 151 5.89 -15.67 -6.66
C ILE A 151 7.33 -16.16 -6.65
N ILE A 152 8.31 -15.28 -6.96
CA ILE A 152 9.70 -15.68 -7.19
C ILE A 152 10.52 -15.51 -5.92
N VAL A 153 10.55 -14.32 -5.33
CA VAL A 153 11.52 -13.98 -4.27
C VAL A 153 11.02 -14.41 -2.89
N TYR A 154 9.78 -14.09 -2.55
CA TYR A 154 9.19 -14.33 -1.23
C TYR A 154 7.88 -15.11 -1.33
N PRO A 155 7.88 -16.34 -1.81
CA PRO A 155 6.65 -17.14 -1.85
C PRO A 155 6.15 -17.39 -0.42
N SER A 156 4.95 -16.92 -0.13
CA SER A 156 4.31 -17.16 1.16
C SER A 156 3.11 -18.11 1.01
N LYS A 157 2.95 -19.03 1.95
CA LYS A 157 1.84 -20.00 2.00
C LYS A 157 0.61 -19.45 2.72
N VAL A 158 0.49 -18.14 2.86
CA VAL A 158 -0.69 -17.50 3.45
C VAL A 158 -1.89 -17.75 2.56
N ARG A 159 -2.71 -18.75 2.95
CA ARG A 159 -3.95 -19.17 2.25
C ARG A 159 -5.15 -18.51 2.88
N GLU A 160 -6.22 -18.45 2.12
CA GLU A 160 -7.50 -17.91 2.58
C GLU A 160 -8.02 -18.73 3.76
N SER A 161 -8.24 -18.09 4.91
CA SER A 161 -8.84 -18.68 6.10
C SER A 161 -10.18 -17.97 6.38
N ASN A 162 -11.27 -18.75 6.37
CA ASN A 162 -12.60 -18.24 6.72
C ASN A 162 -12.65 -17.66 8.15
N LYS A 163 -11.79 -18.13 9.05
CA LYS A 163 -11.68 -17.61 10.42
C LYS A 163 -11.24 -16.15 10.46
N VAL A 164 -10.32 -15.75 9.59
CA VAL A 164 -9.84 -14.37 9.48
C VAL A 164 -10.97 -13.44 9.01
N ARG A 165 -11.75 -13.88 8.03
CA ARG A 165 -12.90 -13.13 7.50
C ARG A 165 -13.98 -12.91 8.56
N THR A 166 -14.31 -13.93 9.33
CA THR A 166 -15.33 -13.85 10.39
C THR A 166 -14.87 -12.96 11.55
N CYS A 167 -13.61 -13.04 11.95
CA CYS A 167 -13.05 -12.20 13.01
C CYS A 167 -12.99 -10.72 12.60
N LEU A 168 -12.70 -10.44 11.34
CA LEU A 168 -12.69 -9.08 10.80
C LEU A 168 -14.09 -8.47 10.73
N LEU A 169 -15.09 -9.25 10.35
CA LEU A 169 -16.50 -8.82 10.38
C LEU A 169 -16.97 -8.53 11.82
N TYR A 170 -16.59 -9.38 12.78
CA TYR A 170 -16.97 -9.20 14.19
C TYR A 170 -16.33 -7.96 14.82
N THR A 171 -15.08 -7.61 14.44
CA THR A 171 -14.42 -6.40 14.92
C THR A 171 -14.93 -5.13 14.21
N SER A 172 -15.46 -5.24 13.01
CA SER A 172 -16.14 -4.14 12.29
C SER A 172 -17.47 -3.82 12.97
N ASP A 173 -18.30 -4.83 13.24
CA ASP A 173 -19.60 -4.67 13.89
C ASP A 173 -19.45 -4.14 15.34
N ALA A 174 -18.48 -4.66 16.10
CA ALA A 174 -18.20 -4.16 17.45
C ALA A 174 -17.63 -2.73 17.47
N ALA A 175 -17.13 -2.22 16.37
CA ALA A 175 -16.70 -0.82 16.23
C ALA A 175 -17.86 0.11 15.88
N ASP A 176 -18.87 -0.39 15.15
CA ASP A 176 -20.09 0.36 14.80
C ASP A 176 -21.09 0.40 15.98
N ASP A 177 -21.24 -0.69 16.74
CA ASP A 177 -22.12 -0.74 17.94
C ASP A 177 -21.67 0.17 19.09
N ARG A 178 -20.44 0.65 19.11
CA ARG A 178 -19.96 1.64 20.09
C ARG A 178 -20.15 3.08 19.63
N LEU A 179 -20.78 3.30 18.48
CA LEU A 179 -21.05 4.62 17.91
C LEU A 179 -22.55 4.96 17.86
N SER A 180 -23.42 4.00 18.22
CA SER A 180 -24.84 4.19 18.51
C SER A 180 -25.06 4.40 20.01
#